data_191c2bdc8f15f3b6d3348da24c193672
#
_entry.id   191c2bdc8f15f3b6d3348da24c193672
#
_cell.length_a   1.000
_cell.length_b   1.000
_cell.length_c   1.000
_cell.angle_alpha   90.00
_cell.angle_beta   90.00
_cell.angle_gamma   90.00
#
_symmetry.space_group_name_H-M   'P 1'
#
loop_
_entity.id
_entity.type
_entity.pdbx_description
1 polymer ?
#
loop_
_entity_poly.entity_id
_entity_poly.type
_entity_poly.pdbx_seq_one_letter_code
_entity_poly.pdbx_strand_id
1 'polypeptide(L)'
;FSEEALIMRAEVQFNKVQFADALASYKMLKEKATTAERRLLAETGMLRAAYLLKDDTETIHAATALLSEAKLSPELKNEALYYRAKAYLNQKADKAAMGDLKELAKDTRNLYGAEAKFLVAQELYNSQNYAAAEKELLNFIDQSTPHAYWLARGFILLSDVYVAMDKKLDARQYLLSLQQNYHADDDIE
;
A
#
# COMPACT_ATOMS: atom_id res chain seq x y z
N PHE A 1 33.03 8.26 8.49
CA PHE A 1 31.97 9.25 8.65
C PHE A 1 31.30 9.10 10.01
N SER A 2 30.97 10.23 10.66
CA SER A 2 30.12 10.23 11.87
C SER A 2 28.65 9.86 11.51
N GLU A 3 27.84 9.56 12.52
CA GLU A 3 26.42 9.30 12.30
C GLU A 3 25.71 10.52 11.68
N GLU A 4 26.00 11.74 12.17
CA GLU A 4 25.45 12.99 11.65
C GLU A 4 25.82 13.20 10.17
N ALA A 5 27.06 12.95 9.81
CA ALA A 5 27.50 13.05 8.41
C ALA A 5 26.79 12.03 7.50
N LEU A 6 26.52 10.83 8.00
CA LEU A 6 25.78 9.81 7.26
C LEU A 6 24.29 10.19 7.11
N ILE A 7 23.66 10.75 8.14
CA ILE A 7 22.29 11.25 8.08
C ILE A 7 22.19 12.34 7.00
N MET A 8 23.01 13.37 7.10
CA MET A 8 23.01 14.50 6.14
C MET A 8 23.26 14.00 4.70
N ARG A 9 24.23 13.10 4.54
CA ARG A 9 24.54 12.52 3.23
C ARG A 9 23.35 11.77 2.64
N ALA A 10 22.74 10.89 3.43
CA ALA A 10 21.60 10.09 2.99
C ALA A 10 20.40 10.95 2.61
N GLU A 11 20.07 11.96 3.42
CA GLU A 11 18.98 12.91 3.15
C GLU A 11 19.23 13.72 1.87
N VAL A 12 20.45 14.23 1.67
CA VAL A 12 20.80 14.97 0.44
C VAL A 12 20.68 14.05 -0.78
N GLN A 13 21.19 12.83 -0.70
CA GLN A 13 21.08 11.85 -1.80
C GLN A 13 19.63 11.49 -2.09
N PHE A 14 18.82 11.27 -1.06
CA PHE A 14 17.40 10.99 -1.20
C PHE A 14 16.65 12.13 -1.88
N ASN A 15 16.86 13.37 -1.43
CA ASN A 15 16.24 14.57 -2.00
C ASN A 15 16.68 14.84 -3.46
N LYS A 16 17.87 14.39 -3.83
CA LYS A 16 18.37 14.43 -5.21
C LYS A 16 17.92 13.26 -6.07
N VAL A 17 17.01 12.42 -5.58
CA VAL A 17 16.50 11.21 -6.29
C VAL A 17 17.60 10.17 -6.55
N GLN A 18 18.70 10.24 -5.80
CA GLN A 18 19.81 9.26 -5.84
C GLN A 18 19.52 8.11 -4.87
N PHE A 19 18.46 7.36 -5.13
CA PHE A 19 17.93 6.38 -4.17
C PHE A 19 18.89 5.23 -3.87
N ALA A 20 19.68 4.78 -4.84
CA ALA A 20 20.68 3.73 -4.63
C ALA A 20 21.80 4.20 -3.66
N ASP A 21 22.28 5.43 -3.84
CA ASP A 21 23.29 6.01 -2.96
C ASP A 21 22.72 6.29 -1.57
N ALA A 22 21.49 6.81 -1.51
CA ALA A 22 20.78 7.04 -0.25
C ALA A 22 20.61 5.73 0.53
N LEU A 23 20.18 4.66 -0.14
CA LEU A 23 20.05 3.33 0.47
C LEU A 23 21.37 2.85 1.06
N ALA A 24 22.47 2.99 0.32
CA ALA A 24 23.80 2.63 0.81
C ALA A 24 24.20 3.45 2.06
N SER A 25 23.92 4.76 2.05
CA SER A 25 24.21 5.64 3.18
C SER A 25 23.35 5.32 4.41
N TYR A 26 22.06 5.00 4.23
CA TYR A 26 21.21 4.53 5.33
C TYR A 26 21.64 3.18 5.89
N LYS A 27 22.10 2.25 5.07
CA LYS A 27 22.68 0.97 5.54
C LYS A 27 23.91 1.22 6.42
N MET A 28 24.81 2.09 5.99
CA MET A 28 25.99 2.47 6.80
C MET A 28 25.58 3.15 8.12
N LEU A 29 24.55 3.98 8.09
CA LEU A 29 24.00 4.61 9.31
C LEU A 29 23.44 3.56 10.27
N LYS A 30 22.67 2.61 9.76
CA LYS A 30 22.09 1.53 10.58
C LYS A 30 23.16 0.75 11.34
N GLU A 31 24.28 0.41 10.66
CA GLU A 31 25.41 -0.32 11.27
C GLU A 31 26.11 0.49 12.37
N LYS A 32 26.14 1.81 12.25
CA LYS A 32 26.82 2.72 13.18
C LYS A 32 25.91 3.28 14.25
N ALA A 33 24.60 3.20 14.09
CA ALA A 33 23.61 3.85 14.95
C ALA A 33 23.77 3.43 16.42
N THR A 34 24.02 4.43 17.27
CA THR A 34 24.21 4.23 18.71
C THR A 34 22.91 4.37 19.51
N THR A 35 21.86 4.97 18.91
CA THR A 35 20.55 5.14 19.54
C THR A 35 19.44 4.45 18.74
N ALA A 36 18.34 4.12 19.44
CA ALA A 36 17.17 3.50 18.80
C ALA A 36 16.54 4.45 17.75
N GLU A 37 16.53 5.76 18.03
CA GLU A 37 15.98 6.77 17.13
C GLU A 37 16.78 6.83 15.81
N ARG A 38 18.09 6.83 15.89
CA ARG A 38 18.97 6.84 14.71
C ARG A 38 18.86 5.55 13.91
N ARG A 39 18.72 4.43 14.60
CA ARG A 39 18.46 3.14 13.93
C ARG A 39 17.13 3.14 13.20
N LEU A 40 16.07 3.61 13.86
CA LEU A 40 14.75 3.73 13.25
C LEU A 40 14.75 4.69 12.05
N LEU A 41 15.46 5.82 12.14
CA LEU A 41 15.66 6.75 11.03
C LEU A 41 16.33 6.04 9.84
N ALA A 42 17.41 5.30 10.10
CA ALA A 42 18.11 4.56 9.06
C ALA A 42 17.21 3.50 8.41
N GLU A 43 16.51 2.70 9.18
CA GLU A 43 15.59 1.67 8.68
C GLU A 43 14.42 2.24 7.88
N THR A 44 13.87 3.35 8.33
CA THR A 44 12.83 4.08 7.59
C THR A 44 13.35 4.60 6.25
N GLY A 45 14.55 5.19 6.27
CA GLY A 45 15.21 5.66 5.05
C GLY A 45 15.54 4.52 4.08
N MET A 46 16.00 3.39 4.58
CA MET A 46 16.24 2.18 3.77
C MET A 46 14.96 1.71 3.09
N LEU A 47 13.86 1.61 3.82
CA LEU A 47 12.58 1.20 3.26
C LEU A 47 12.11 2.12 2.13
N ARG A 48 12.12 3.42 2.38
CA ARG A 48 11.68 4.43 1.40
C ARG A 48 12.56 4.46 0.16
N ALA A 49 13.88 4.41 0.34
CA ALA A 49 14.83 4.39 -0.77
C ALA A 49 14.70 3.13 -1.61
N ALA A 50 14.57 1.95 -1.00
CA ALA A 50 14.38 0.68 -1.69
C ALA A 50 13.07 0.67 -2.50
N TYR A 51 11.97 1.16 -1.92
CA TYR A 51 10.69 1.23 -2.61
C TYR A 51 10.73 2.16 -3.84
N LEU A 52 11.32 3.34 -3.69
CA LEU A 52 11.46 4.31 -4.78
C LEU A 52 12.47 3.86 -5.85
N LEU A 53 13.46 3.09 -5.46
CA LEU A 53 14.39 2.42 -6.38
C LEU A 53 13.74 1.27 -7.15
N LYS A 54 12.53 0.85 -6.74
CA LYS A 54 11.80 -0.32 -7.27
C LYS A 54 12.55 -1.64 -7.05
N ASP A 55 13.32 -1.71 -5.99
CA ASP A 55 13.95 -2.94 -5.52
C ASP A 55 12.98 -3.68 -4.57
N ASP A 56 12.15 -4.53 -5.15
CA ASP A 56 11.10 -5.24 -4.40
C ASP A 56 11.69 -6.16 -3.32
N THR A 57 12.80 -6.82 -3.60
CA THR A 57 13.46 -7.72 -2.63
C THR A 57 13.99 -6.95 -1.43
N GLU A 58 14.67 -5.84 -1.66
CA GLU A 58 15.16 -4.98 -0.59
C GLU A 58 14.02 -4.29 0.16
N THR A 59 12.96 -3.91 -0.54
CA THR A 59 11.74 -3.34 0.06
C THR A 59 11.09 -4.32 1.05
N ILE A 60 10.92 -5.57 0.65
CA ILE A 60 10.36 -6.62 1.51
C ILE A 60 11.25 -6.84 2.74
N HIS A 61 12.55 -6.89 2.53
CA HIS A 61 13.53 -7.10 3.61
C HIS A 61 13.49 -5.91 4.60
N ALA A 62 13.59 -4.69 4.10
CA ALA A 62 13.57 -3.47 4.93
C ALA A 62 12.24 -3.31 5.69
N ALA A 63 11.10 -3.54 5.03
CA ALA A 63 9.80 -3.47 5.66
C ALA A 63 9.64 -4.54 6.75
N THR A 64 10.09 -5.75 6.51
CA THR A 64 10.00 -6.85 7.48
C THR A 64 10.83 -6.55 8.72
N ALA A 65 12.04 -6.03 8.55
CA ALA A 65 12.88 -5.59 9.66
C ALA A 65 12.19 -4.49 10.48
N LEU A 66 11.66 -3.46 9.79
CA LEU A 66 10.99 -2.34 10.45
C LEU A 66 9.73 -2.79 11.21
N LEU A 67 8.93 -3.68 10.64
CA LEU A 67 7.71 -4.22 11.26
C LEU A 67 7.99 -5.11 12.48
N SER A 68 9.22 -5.55 12.68
CA SER A 68 9.65 -6.29 13.87
C SER A 68 10.02 -5.38 15.07
N GLU A 69 10.09 -4.07 14.85
CA GLU A 69 10.41 -3.11 15.91
C GLU A 69 9.24 -2.99 16.92
N ALA A 70 9.60 -3.05 18.22
CA ALA A 70 8.60 -3.10 19.30
C ALA A 70 7.76 -1.84 19.45
N LYS A 71 8.26 -0.68 19.04
CA LYS A 71 7.61 0.63 19.17
C LYS A 71 7.56 1.36 17.84
N LEU A 72 6.73 0.86 16.94
CA LEU A 72 6.48 1.50 15.66
C LEU A 72 5.22 2.36 15.73
N SER A 73 5.30 3.59 15.20
CA SER A 73 4.08 4.43 15.09
C SER A 73 3.08 3.79 14.12
N PRO A 74 1.76 4.02 14.31
CA PRO A 74 0.75 3.52 13.39
C PRO A 74 0.99 3.96 11.93
N GLU A 75 1.45 5.18 11.73
CA GLU A 75 1.74 5.74 10.40
C GLU A 75 2.88 4.98 9.72
N LEU A 76 3.97 4.75 10.42
CA LEU A 76 5.12 4.05 9.88
C LEU A 76 4.82 2.55 9.70
N LYS A 77 4.02 1.96 10.59
CA LYS A 77 3.52 0.58 10.42
C LYS A 77 2.71 0.46 9.13
N ASN A 78 1.78 1.37 8.88
CA ASN A 78 0.96 1.37 7.67
C ASN A 78 1.81 1.57 6.42
N GLU A 79 2.77 2.49 6.44
CA GLU A 79 3.72 2.71 5.34
C GLU A 79 4.52 1.44 5.01
N ALA A 80 5.06 0.78 6.04
CA ALA A 80 5.84 -0.45 5.87
C ALA A 80 4.98 -1.61 5.33
N LEU A 81 3.79 -1.80 5.85
CA LEU A 81 2.84 -2.81 5.33
C LEU A 81 2.49 -2.54 3.87
N TYR A 82 2.21 -1.28 3.53
CA TYR A 82 1.85 -0.89 2.17
C TYR A 82 2.98 -1.15 1.17
N TYR A 83 4.19 -0.70 1.46
CA TYR A 83 5.33 -0.91 0.58
C TYR A 83 5.67 -2.40 0.42
N ARG A 84 5.58 -3.17 1.50
CA ARG A 84 5.80 -4.61 1.44
C ARG A 84 4.72 -5.33 0.62
N ALA A 85 3.46 -4.98 0.81
CA ALA A 85 2.36 -5.54 0.02
C ALA A 85 2.53 -5.26 -1.47
N LYS A 86 2.88 -4.02 -1.84
CA LYS A 86 3.12 -3.64 -3.24
C LYS A 86 4.30 -4.41 -3.84
N ALA A 87 5.38 -4.56 -3.09
CA ALA A 87 6.54 -5.35 -3.51
C ALA A 87 6.20 -6.84 -3.68
N TYR A 88 5.40 -7.43 -2.79
CA TYR A 88 4.91 -8.79 -2.94
C TYR A 88 4.04 -8.96 -4.20
N LEU A 89 3.13 -8.02 -4.47
CA LEU A 89 2.30 -8.06 -5.67
C LEU A 89 3.16 -7.98 -6.95
N ASN A 90 4.18 -7.12 -6.97
CA ASN A 90 5.12 -7.04 -8.09
C ASN A 90 5.85 -8.37 -8.33
N GLN A 91 6.17 -9.10 -7.26
CA GLN A 91 6.79 -10.43 -7.34
C GLN A 91 5.78 -11.57 -7.55
N LYS A 92 4.49 -11.26 -7.72
CA LYS A 92 3.39 -12.24 -7.84
C LYS A 92 3.29 -13.19 -6.62
N ALA A 93 3.66 -12.68 -5.45
CA ALA A 93 3.54 -13.36 -4.17
C ALA A 93 2.21 -12.97 -3.47
N ASP A 94 1.10 -13.21 -4.15
CA ASP A 94 -0.23 -12.68 -3.80
C ASP A 94 -0.68 -13.10 -2.40
N LYS A 95 -0.40 -14.33 -1.98
CA LYS A 95 -0.73 -14.81 -0.63
C LYS A 95 -0.02 -14.01 0.47
N ALA A 96 1.24 -13.65 0.25
CA ALA A 96 2.02 -12.82 1.19
C ALA A 96 1.47 -11.39 1.22
N ALA A 97 1.19 -10.82 0.05
CA ALA A 97 0.58 -9.51 -0.07
C ALA A 97 -0.76 -9.40 0.66
N MET A 98 -1.60 -10.44 0.55
CA MET A 98 -2.94 -10.47 1.18
C MET A 98 -2.91 -10.33 2.70
N GLY A 99 -1.88 -10.82 3.38
CA GLY A 99 -1.71 -10.65 4.82
C GLY A 99 -1.60 -9.16 5.18
N ASP A 100 -0.72 -8.44 4.51
CA ASP A 100 -0.48 -7.01 4.73
C ASP A 100 -1.68 -6.16 4.28
N LEU A 101 -2.26 -6.47 3.13
CA LEU A 101 -3.43 -5.75 2.61
C LEU A 101 -4.64 -5.87 3.53
N LYS A 102 -4.92 -7.04 4.08
CA LYS A 102 -6.04 -7.24 5.02
C LYS A 102 -5.83 -6.46 6.32
N GLU A 103 -4.61 -6.35 6.81
CA GLU A 103 -4.31 -5.53 7.98
C GLU A 103 -4.57 -4.05 7.69
N LEU A 104 -4.06 -3.53 6.56
CA LEU A 104 -4.30 -2.15 6.12
C LEU A 104 -5.79 -1.86 5.89
N ALA A 105 -6.52 -2.78 5.28
CA ALA A 105 -7.93 -2.63 4.92
C ALA A 105 -8.89 -2.51 6.11
N LYS A 106 -8.40 -2.70 7.34
CA LYS A 106 -9.19 -2.49 8.56
C LYS A 106 -9.57 -1.03 8.78
N ASP A 107 -8.80 -0.08 8.26
CA ASP A 107 -9.09 1.36 8.35
C ASP A 107 -9.04 2.04 6.98
N THR A 108 -10.19 2.14 6.34
CA THR A 108 -10.36 2.77 5.01
C THR A 108 -10.41 4.30 5.05
N ARG A 109 -10.32 4.92 6.21
CA ARG A 109 -10.11 6.37 6.34
C ARG A 109 -8.67 6.74 6.01
N ASN A 110 -7.73 5.82 6.19
CA ASN A 110 -6.37 5.94 5.72
C ASN A 110 -6.30 5.63 4.22
N LEU A 111 -5.50 6.41 3.46
CA LEU A 111 -5.34 6.21 2.02
C LEU A 111 -4.83 4.80 1.68
N TYR A 112 -3.82 4.31 2.41
CA TYR A 112 -3.31 2.96 2.21
C TYR A 112 -4.38 1.89 2.49
N GLY A 113 -5.21 2.12 3.51
CA GLY A 113 -6.31 1.21 3.84
C GLY A 113 -7.42 1.20 2.78
N ALA A 114 -7.76 2.34 2.21
CA ALA A 114 -8.74 2.42 1.12
C ALA A 114 -8.26 1.67 -0.13
N GLU A 115 -7.01 1.91 -0.56
CA GLU A 115 -6.39 1.17 -1.66
C GLU A 115 -6.32 -0.33 -1.35
N ALA A 116 -5.87 -0.69 -0.15
CA ALA A 116 -5.77 -2.08 0.27
C ALA A 116 -7.12 -2.81 0.25
N LYS A 117 -8.19 -2.14 0.67
CA LYS A 117 -9.55 -2.70 0.62
C LYS A 117 -9.97 -3.04 -0.81
N PHE A 118 -9.70 -2.13 -1.75
CA PHE A 118 -9.91 -2.39 -3.17
C PHE A 118 -9.04 -3.57 -3.67
N LEU A 119 -7.75 -3.59 -3.34
CA LEU A 119 -6.83 -4.66 -3.79
C LEU A 119 -7.21 -6.02 -3.23
N VAL A 120 -7.67 -6.11 -1.98
CA VAL A 120 -8.21 -7.37 -1.42
C VAL A 120 -9.39 -7.88 -2.25
N ALA A 121 -10.33 -7.01 -2.60
CA ALA A 121 -11.47 -7.37 -3.43
C ALA A 121 -11.05 -7.77 -4.85
N GLN A 122 -10.07 -7.08 -5.42
CA GLN A 122 -9.51 -7.40 -6.74
C GLN A 122 -8.89 -8.80 -6.78
N GLU A 123 -8.12 -9.18 -5.75
CA GLU A 123 -7.54 -10.52 -5.66
C GLU A 123 -8.61 -11.62 -5.49
N LEU A 124 -9.66 -11.34 -4.72
CA LEU A 124 -10.80 -12.24 -4.60
C LEU A 124 -11.51 -12.43 -5.95
N TYR A 125 -11.69 -11.35 -6.70
CA TYR A 125 -12.25 -11.40 -8.06
C TYR A 125 -11.36 -12.20 -9.01
N ASN A 126 -10.04 -11.94 -9.03
CA ASN A 126 -9.07 -12.64 -9.87
C ASN A 126 -9.05 -14.15 -9.57
N SER A 127 -9.25 -14.51 -8.31
CA SER A 127 -9.36 -15.91 -7.86
C SER A 127 -10.76 -16.51 -8.09
N GLN A 128 -11.66 -15.80 -8.78
CA GLN A 128 -13.05 -16.21 -9.04
C GLN A 128 -13.90 -16.43 -7.77
N ASN A 129 -13.46 -15.88 -6.64
CA ASN A 129 -14.24 -15.90 -5.40
C ASN A 129 -15.18 -14.69 -5.36
N TYR A 130 -16.15 -14.68 -6.26
CA TYR A 130 -17.03 -13.54 -6.50
C TYR A 130 -17.91 -13.20 -5.28
N ALA A 131 -18.39 -14.19 -4.55
CA ALA A 131 -19.20 -13.96 -3.35
C ALA A 131 -18.40 -13.23 -2.26
N ALA A 132 -17.14 -13.61 -2.06
CA ALA A 132 -16.27 -12.93 -1.11
C ALA A 132 -15.88 -11.51 -1.61
N ALA A 133 -15.63 -11.34 -2.91
CA ALA A 133 -15.37 -10.03 -3.51
C ALA A 133 -16.57 -9.09 -3.35
N GLU A 134 -17.79 -9.55 -3.62
CA GLU A 134 -19.03 -8.80 -3.40
C GLU A 134 -19.13 -8.32 -1.94
N LYS A 135 -18.96 -9.23 -0.98
CA LYS A 135 -19.03 -8.89 0.44
C LYS A 135 -18.00 -7.84 0.84
N GLU A 136 -16.77 -7.95 0.35
CA GLU A 136 -15.68 -7.01 0.63
C GLU A 136 -15.98 -5.63 0.08
N LEU A 137 -16.50 -5.54 -1.14
CA LEU A 137 -16.85 -4.27 -1.80
C LEU A 137 -18.08 -3.61 -1.20
N LEU A 138 -19.12 -4.35 -0.85
CA LEU A 138 -20.27 -3.81 -0.14
C LEU A 138 -19.88 -3.25 1.23
N ASN A 139 -19.03 -3.95 1.96
CA ASN A 139 -18.48 -3.46 3.22
C ASN A 139 -17.65 -2.18 3.01
N PHE A 140 -16.87 -2.08 1.93
CA PHE A 140 -16.13 -0.88 1.59
C PHE A 140 -17.04 0.33 1.36
N ILE A 141 -18.12 0.15 0.63
CA ILE A 141 -19.14 1.20 0.39
C ILE A 141 -19.76 1.66 1.72
N ASP A 142 -20.10 0.73 2.60
CA ASP A 142 -20.73 1.03 3.90
C ASP A 142 -19.80 1.78 4.86
N GLN A 143 -18.50 1.62 4.74
CA GLN A 143 -17.51 2.30 5.58
C GLN A 143 -17.36 3.80 5.30
N SER A 144 -17.96 4.32 4.24
CA SER A 144 -17.96 5.75 3.91
C SER A 144 -16.54 6.37 3.89
N THR A 145 -15.61 5.75 3.19
CA THR A 145 -14.24 6.26 3.05
C THR A 145 -14.22 7.68 2.46
N PRO A 146 -13.31 8.57 2.90
CA PRO A 146 -13.10 9.87 2.25
C PRO A 146 -12.33 9.78 0.93
N HIS A 147 -11.79 8.61 0.59
CA HIS A 147 -10.95 8.39 -0.60
C HIS A 147 -11.82 8.03 -1.81
N ALA A 148 -12.45 9.02 -2.40
CA ALA A 148 -13.45 8.89 -3.47
C ALA A 148 -12.94 8.09 -4.69
N TYR A 149 -11.68 8.26 -5.08
CA TYR A 149 -11.06 7.52 -6.18
C TYR A 149 -11.11 5.99 -5.96
N TRP A 150 -10.66 5.53 -4.79
CA TRP A 150 -10.67 4.10 -4.48
C TRP A 150 -12.08 3.54 -4.33
N LEU A 151 -13.00 4.35 -3.80
CA LEU A 151 -14.42 3.99 -3.74
C LEU A 151 -15.00 3.84 -5.14
N ALA A 152 -14.72 4.76 -6.05
CA ALA A 152 -15.15 4.69 -7.45
C ALA A 152 -14.62 3.43 -8.16
N ARG A 153 -13.33 3.12 -7.97
CA ARG A 153 -12.74 1.86 -8.43
C ARG A 153 -13.46 0.64 -7.85
N GLY A 154 -13.86 0.71 -6.58
CA GLY A 154 -14.67 -0.32 -5.92
C GLY A 154 -16.04 -0.53 -6.57
N PHE A 155 -16.72 0.55 -6.97
CA PHE A 155 -18.00 0.47 -7.71
C PHE A 155 -17.84 -0.22 -9.07
N ILE A 156 -16.78 0.10 -9.81
CA ILE A 156 -16.48 -0.56 -11.09
C ILE A 156 -16.24 -2.05 -10.88
N LEU A 157 -15.37 -2.40 -9.94
CA LEU A 157 -15.07 -3.80 -9.64
C LEU A 157 -16.31 -4.57 -9.17
N LEU A 158 -17.17 -3.95 -8.36
CA LEU A 158 -18.44 -4.56 -7.93
C LEU A 158 -19.35 -4.83 -9.13
N SER A 159 -19.39 -3.94 -10.10
CA SER A 159 -20.13 -4.16 -11.34
C SER A 159 -19.58 -5.35 -12.13
N ASP A 160 -18.25 -5.48 -12.23
CA ASP A 160 -17.61 -6.63 -12.85
C ASP A 160 -17.93 -7.94 -12.10
N VAL A 161 -17.92 -7.91 -10.78
CA VAL A 161 -18.33 -9.04 -9.93
C VAL A 161 -19.78 -9.45 -10.24
N TYR A 162 -20.70 -8.50 -10.33
CA TYR A 162 -22.10 -8.79 -10.65
C TYR A 162 -22.29 -9.31 -12.07
N VAL A 163 -21.54 -8.81 -13.05
CA VAL A 163 -21.53 -9.39 -14.40
C VAL A 163 -21.07 -10.85 -14.37
N ALA A 164 -20.00 -11.14 -13.63
CA ALA A 164 -19.49 -12.50 -13.49
C ALA A 164 -20.48 -13.45 -12.75
N MET A 165 -21.35 -12.90 -11.89
CA MET A 165 -22.40 -13.62 -11.19
C MET A 165 -23.74 -13.67 -11.98
N ASP A 166 -23.77 -13.20 -13.24
CA ASP A 166 -24.96 -13.03 -14.08
C ASP A 166 -26.05 -12.11 -13.49
N LYS A 167 -25.64 -11.15 -12.67
CA LYS A 167 -26.51 -10.13 -12.04
C LYS A 167 -26.40 -8.79 -12.78
N LYS A 168 -26.73 -8.77 -14.06
CA LYS A 168 -26.52 -7.60 -14.95
C LYS A 168 -27.30 -6.35 -14.56
N LEU A 169 -28.47 -6.50 -13.95
CA LEU A 169 -29.26 -5.35 -13.48
C LEU A 169 -28.57 -4.65 -12.32
N ASP A 170 -28.03 -5.42 -11.36
CA ASP A 170 -27.28 -4.88 -10.23
C ASP A 170 -26.00 -4.17 -10.72
N ALA A 171 -25.26 -4.79 -11.65
CA ALA A 171 -24.09 -4.18 -12.27
C ALA A 171 -24.39 -2.82 -12.89
N ARG A 172 -25.47 -2.75 -13.69
CA ARG A 172 -25.91 -1.50 -14.32
C ARG A 172 -26.27 -0.43 -13.29
N GLN A 173 -26.94 -0.80 -12.21
CA GLN A 173 -27.36 0.13 -11.17
C GLN A 173 -26.17 0.80 -10.50
N TYR A 174 -25.12 0.04 -10.15
CA TYR A 174 -23.91 0.58 -9.55
C TYR A 174 -23.13 1.49 -10.51
N LEU A 175 -23.02 1.14 -11.81
CA LEU A 175 -22.38 2.00 -12.82
C LEU A 175 -23.15 3.30 -13.03
N LEU A 176 -24.48 3.27 -13.06
CA LEU A 176 -25.30 4.48 -13.16
C LEU A 176 -25.13 5.37 -11.93
N SER A 177 -25.10 4.79 -10.75
CA SER A 177 -24.84 5.53 -9.51
C SER A 177 -23.47 6.21 -9.54
N LEU A 178 -22.45 5.52 -10.01
CA LEU A 178 -21.10 6.08 -10.17
C LEU A 178 -21.11 7.26 -11.15
N GLN A 179 -21.68 7.08 -12.33
CA GLN A 179 -21.78 8.11 -13.37
C GLN A 179 -22.49 9.38 -12.87
N GLN A 180 -23.50 9.23 -12.02
CA GLN A 180 -24.26 10.35 -11.49
C GLN A 180 -23.56 11.10 -10.36
N ASN A 181 -22.72 10.43 -9.59
CA ASN A 181 -22.19 10.96 -8.33
C ASN A 181 -20.66 11.16 -8.30
N TYR A 182 -19.93 10.62 -9.27
CA TYR A 182 -18.49 10.79 -9.35
C TYR A 182 -18.11 11.72 -10.50
N HIS A 183 -17.40 12.80 -10.18
CA HIS A 183 -16.92 13.78 -11.15
C HIS A 183 -15.50 14.19 -10.74
N ALA A 184 -14.51 13.63 -11.42
CA ALA A 184 -13.10 13.95 -11.22
C ALA A 184 -12.37 13.85 -12.56
N ASP A 185 -11.29 14.59 -12.69
CA ASP A 185 -10.40 14.52 -13.86
C ASP A 185 -9.36 13.43 -13.63
N ASP A 186 -9.79 12.17 -13.81
CA ASP A 186 -8.95 10.98 -13.64
C ASP A 186 -9.38 9.85 -14.60
N ASP A 187 -8.85 8.62 -14.39
CA ASP A 187 -9.07 7.46 -15.25
C ASP A 187 -10.37 6.68 -14.98
N ILE A 188 -11.28 7.22 -14.17
CA ILE A 188 -12.57 6.58 -13.85
C ILE A 188 -13.62 6.82 -14.91
N GLU A 189 -13.54 7.90 -15.68
CA GLU A 189 -14.51 8.27 -16.75
C GLU A 189 -14.51 7.36 -17.98
#